data_a9908a89e5c1ea15a91ee29f29ec540f
#
_entry.id   a9908a89e5c1ea15a91ee29f29ec540f
#
_cell.length_a   1.000
_cell.length_b   1.000
_cell.length_c   1.000
_cell.angle_alpha   90.00
_cell.angle_beta   90.00
_cell.angle_gamma   90.00
#
_symmetry.space_group_name_H-M   'P 1'
#
loop_
_entity.id
_entity.type
_entity.pdbx_description
1 polymer ?
#
loop_
_entity_poly.entity_id
_entity_poly.type
_entity_poly.pdbx_seq_one_letter_code
_entity_poly.pdbx_strand_id
1 'polypeptide(L)'
;RVYTVQVEIQPQSVGILSNNRQITFSLNGNYPNPFNGETIISYAIPNDGFVNISIFNIAGQFITNLVNDYQLHGEKKVFWDTKDATGNHVPSGIYYYVVSNGKYKEARTMTLLK
;
A
#
# COMPACT_ATOMS: atom_id res chain seq x y z
N ARG A 1 -4.77 -20.52 -10.29
CA ARG A 1 -5.62 -20.69 -10.63
C ARG A 1 -6.04 -20.78 -10.92
N VAL A 2 -5.29 -20.62 -11.07
CA VAL A 2 -6.10 -20.86 -11.57
C VAL A 2 -6.82 -20.76 -11.82
N TYR A 3 -6.62 -20.68 -12.36
CA TYR A 3 -7.82 -20.79 -12.77
C TYR A 3 -8.16 -20.92 -13.26
N THR A 4 -7.63 -20.94 -13.23
CA THR A 4 -8.29 -21.19 -14.02
C THR A 4 -8.90 -21.05 -14.56
N VAL A 5 -8.51 -20.90 -14.81
CA VAL A 5 -9.39 -20.98 -15.37
C VAL A 5 -9.76 -20.87 -15.96
N GLN A 6 -9.54 -20.91 -16.30
CA GLN A 6 -10.20 -21.04 -16.99
C GLN A 6 -10.65 -20.75 -17.54
N VAL A 7 -10.26 -20.64 -17.79
CA VAL A 7 -11.01 -20.61 -18.40
C VAL A 7 -11.31 -20.29 -19.08
N GLU A 8 -10.98 -20.23 -19.43
CA GLU A 8 -11.53 -20.19 -20.13
C GLU A 8 -11.72 -19.85 -20.72
N ILE A 9 -11.31 -19.76 -20.84
CA ILE A 9 -11.78 -19.68 -21.53
C ILE A 9 -11.82 -19.24 -22.09
N GLN A 10 -11.54 -19.03 -22.50
CA GLN A 10 -11.83 -18.87 -23.10
C GLN A 10 -11.69 -18.46 -23.55
N PRO A 11 -11.11 -18.68 -23.41
CA PRO A 11 -11.16 -18.51 -23.87
C PRO A 11 -11.13 -17.91 -24.15
N GLN A 12 -10.83 -17.51 -24.35
CA GLN A 12 -11.14 -17.36 -24.38
C GLN A 12 -10.94 -16.96 -24.18
N SER A 13 -10.19 -16.94 -24.36
CA SER A 13 -10.40 -17.02 -24.07
C SER A 13 -10.25 -16.74 -23.86
N VAL A 14 -9.53 -16.64 -23.88
CA VAL A 14 -9.64 -16.85 -23.50
C VAL A 14 -9.48 -16.54 -23.30
N GLY A 15 -8.84 -16.37 -23.13
CA GLY A 15 -8.83 -16.48 -22.70
C GLY A 15 -8.62 -16.14 -22.42
N ILE A 16 -8.30 -15.81 -22.54
CA ILE A 16 -8.34 -15.80 -22.00
C ILE A 16 -8.28 -15.51 -21.64
N LEU A 17 -7.87 -15.17 -21.71
CA LEU A 17 -7.90 -15.18 -21.05
C LEU A 17 -7.81 -15.07 -20.56
N SER A 18 -7.56 -14.81 -20.56
CA SER A 18 -7.38 -14.82 -19.87
C SER A 18 -7.45 -14.21 -19.48
N ASN A 19 -7.31 -13.87 -19.44
CA ASN A 19 -7.12 -13.51 -18.86
C ASN A 19 -7.07 -13.51 -18.05
N ASN A 20 -6.85 -13.82 -18.12
CA ASN A 20 -6.67 -13.97 -16.84
C ASN A 20 -5.69 -13.22 -16.11
N ARG A 21 -5.98 -12.34 -15.76
CA ARG A 21 -5.01 -11.49 -15.18
C ARG A 21 -5.09 -11.56 -13.68
N GLN A 22 -3.97 -11.71 -13.01
CA GLN A 22 -3.93 -11.75 -11.56
C GLN A 22 -3.51 -10.42 -10.99
N ILE A 23 -4.13 -10.03 -9.87
CA ILE A 23 -3.68 -8.89 -9.09
C ILE A 23 -2.58 -9.40 -8.18
N THR A 24 -1.44 -8.75 -8.19
CA THR A 24 -0.35 -9.09 -7.27
C THR A 24 -0.22 -7.97 -6.25
N PHE A 25 0.45 -8.29 -5.12
CA PHE A 25 0.75 -7.26 -4.16
C PHE A 25 1.60 -6.20 -4.82
N SER A 26 1.23 -4.94 -4.68
CA SER A 26 2.05 -3.86 -5.20
C SER A 26 1.92 -2.64 -4.30
N LEU A 27 3.05 -1.94 -4.18
CA LEU A 27 3.10 -0.67 -3.49
C LEU A 27 3.46 0.36 -4.55
N ASN A 28 2.53 1.24 -4.86
CA ASN A 28 2.67 2.13 -6.01
C ASN A 28 3.28 3.47 -5.66
N GLY A 29 3.64 3.65 -4.38
CA GLY A 29 4.29 4.86 -3.95
C GLY A 29 3.31 5.81 -3.29
N ASN A 30 3.80 7.00 -2.99
CA ASN A 30 2.97 8.04 -2.40
C ASN A 30 3.01 9.29 -3.28
N TYR A 31 1.90 10.01 -3.31
CA TYR A 31 1.81 11.21 -4.11
C TYR A 31 1.01 12.26 -3.34
N PRO A 32 1.48 13.48 -3.29
CA PRO A 32 2.76 13.98 -3.81
C PRO A 32 3.95 13.48 -3.01
N ASN A 33 5.13 13.50 -3.64
CA ASN A 33 6.39 13.16 -2.98
C ASN A 33 7.51 13.89 -3.72
N PRO A 34 8.13 14.93 -3.15
CA PRO A 34 7.92 15.40 -1.77
C PRO A 34 6.54 15.98 -1.54
N PHE A 35 6.14 16.00 -0.27
CA PHE A 35 4.82 16.51 0.08
C PHE A 35 4.93 17.56 1.18
N ASN A 36 3.86 18.34 1.35
CA ASN A 36 3.88 19.47 2.28
C ASN A 36 2.92 19.25 3.45
N GLY A 37 1.66 19.01 3.21
CA GLY A 37 0.68 18.87 4.29
C GLY A 37 0.12 17.47 4.41
N GLU A 38 0.09 16.75 3.30
CA GLU A 38 -0.42 15.39 3.30
C GLU A 38 0.05 14.67 2.05
N THR A 39 -0.01 13.36 2.07
CA THR A 39 0.32 12.54 0.93
C THR A 39 -0.60 11.32 0.92
N ILE A 40 -0.77 10.72 -0.25
CA ILE A 40 -1.60 9.54 -0.42
C ILE A 40 -0.71 8.37 -0.81
N ILE A 41 -0.81 7.29 -0.05
CA ILE A 41 -0.10 6.03 -0.34
C ILE A 41 -1.05 5.13 -1.09
N SER A 42 -0.62 4.65 -2.27
CA SER A 42 -1.44 3.78 -3.11
C SER A 42 -0.84 2.38 -3.11
N TYR A 43 -1.67 1.38 -2.95
CA TYR A 43 -1.24 0.00 -2.90
C TYR A 43 -2.35 -0.92 -3.40
N ALA A 44 -1.99 -2.17 -3.69
CA ALA A 44 -2.95 -3.17 -4.12
C ALA A 44 -2.64 -4.48 -3.42
N ILE A 45 -3.68 -5.19 -2.99
CA ILE A 45 -3.51 -6.49 -2.37
C ILE A 45 -4.20 -7.56 -3.23
N PRO A 46 -3.57 -8.73 -3.38
CA PRO A 46 -4.09 -9.75 -4.28
C PRO A 46 -5.26 -10.53 -3.70
N ASN A 47 -5.35 -10.63 -2.39
CA ASN A 47 -6.39 -11.39 -1.70
C ASN A 47 -6.88 -10.61 -0.51
N ASP A 48 -8.12 -10.88 -0.10
CA ASP A 48 -8.65 -10.34 1.13
C ASP A 48 -7.73 -10.74 2.26
N GLY A 49 -7.43 -9.82 3.14
CA GLY A 49 -6.53 -10.11 4.24
C GLY A 49 -6.24 -8.91 5.10
N PHE A 50 -5.43 -9.16 6.13
CA PHE A 50 -5.06 -8.12 7.08
C PHE A 50 -3.97 -7.24 6.49
N VAL A 51 -4.13 -5.93 6.64
CA VAL A 51 -3.18 -4.95 6.14
C VAL A 51 -2.71 -4.08 7.29
N ASN A 52 -1.41 -3.84 7.35
CA ASN A 52 -0.82 -2.93 8.30
C ASN A 52 0.08 -1.96 7.55
N ILE A 53 -0.13 -0.66 7.78
CA ILE A 53 0.72 0.38 7.20
C ILE A 53 1.16 1.30 8.34
N SER A 54 2.47 1.35 8.57
CA SER A 54 3.05 2.14 9.63
C SER A 54 4.09 3.11 9.09
N ILE A 55 4.24 4.24 9.78
CA ILE A 55 5.18 5.28 9.41
C ILE A 55 6.28 5.30 10.48
N PHE A 56 7.53 5.44 10.00
CA PHE A 56 8.71 5.53 10.86
C PHE A 56 9.56 6.71 10.41
N ASN A 57 10.31 7.30 11.33
CA ASN A 57 11.25 8.34 10.95
C ASN A 57 12.55 7.70 10.46
N ILE A 58 13.53 8.53 10.07
CA ILE A 58 14.77 8.03 9.49
C ILE A 58 15.60 7.24 10.51
N ALA A 59 15.40 7.48 11.80
CA ALA A 59 16.07 6.73 12.85
C ALA A 59 15.39 5.39 13.13
N GLY A 60 14.28 5.09 12.43
CA GLY A 60 13.55 3.85 12.63
C GLY A 60 12.54 3.90 13.77
N GLN A 61 12.27 5.07 14.31
CA GLN A 61 11.32 5.20 15.41
C GLN A 61 9.91 5.25 14.88
N PHE A 62 8.99 4.58 15.55
CA PHE A 62 7.59 4.54 15.16
C PHE A 62 6.96 5.93 15.26
N ILE A 63 6.25 6.33 14.24
CA ILE A 63 5.56 7.62 14.19
C ILE A 63 4.06 7.41 14.35
N THR A 64 3.45 6.62 13.49
CA THR A 64 2.03 6.37 13.55
C THR A 64 1.66 5.14 12.73
N ASN A 65 0.46 4.63 12.95
CA ASN A 65 -0.10 3.53 12.18
C ASN A 65 -1.30 4.05 11.41
N LEU A 66 -1.28 3.90 10.09
CA LEU A 66 -2.34 4.41 9.23
C LEU A 66 -3.42 3.37 8.97
N VAL A 67 -3.04 2.11 8.85
CA VAL A 67 -3.97 1.02 8.56
C VAL A 67 -3.59 -0.17 9.41
N ASN A 68 -4.58 -0.78 10.04
CA ASN A 68 -4.38 -1.96 10.87
C ASN A 68 -5.69 -2.73 10.91
N ASP A 69 -6.11 -3.27 9.76
CA ASP A 69 -7.40 -3.94 9.70
C ASP A 69 -7.45 -4.91 8.52
N TYR A 70 -8.54 -5.66 8.49
CA TYR A 70 -8.83 -6.59 7.41
C TYR A 70 -9.41 -5.80 6.24
N GLN A 71 -8.88 -6.04 5.05
CA GLN A 71 -9.33 -5.35 3.83
C GLN A 71 -9.61 -6.35 2.72
N LEU A 72 -10.52 -5.97 1.84
CA LEU A 72 -10.82 -6.76 0.66
C LEU A 72 -9.75 -6.52 -0.39
N HIS A 73 -9.54 -7.49 -1.27
CA HIS A 73 -8.56 -7.37 -2.34
C HIS A 73 -8.85 -6.18 -3.24
N GLY A 74 -7.84 -5.73 -3.99
CA GLY A 74 -7.98 -4.66 -4.95
C GLY A 74 -7.05 -3.50 -4.66
N GLU A 75 -7.30 -2.41 -5.38
CA GLU A 75 -6.51 -1.20 -5.27
C GLU A 75 -7.04 -0.36 -4.11
N LYS A 76 -6.10 0.17 -3.34
CA LYS A 76 -6.41 0.90 -2.12
C LYS A 76 -5.61 2.19 -2.04
N LYS A 77 -6.11 3.14 -1.26
CA LYS A 77 -5.41 4.38 -0.98
C LYS A 77 -5.61 4.73 0.48
N VAL A 78 -4.57 5.29 1.09
CA VAL A 78 -4.65 5.83 2.44
C VAL A 78 -3.84 7.12 2.47
N PHE A 79 -4.28 8.10 3.24
CA PHE A 79 -3.50 9.33 3.30
C PHE A 79 -2.93 9.54 4.70
N TRP A 80 -1.84 10.30 4.74
CA TRP A 80 -1.17 10.67 5.96
C TRP A 80 -1.12 12.18 6.03
N ASP A 81 -1.55 12.73 7.16
CA ASP A 81 -1.63 14.16 7.41
C ASP A 81 -0.43 14.71 8.15
N THR A 82 0.68 13.98 8.21
CA THR A 82 1.94 14.33 8.86
C THR A 82 1.86 14.38 10.39
N LYS A 83 0.85 13.75 10.96
CA LYS A 83 0.72 13.70 12.42
C LYS A 83 1.24 12.38 12.95
N ASP A 84 1.83 12.43 14.14
CA ASP A 84 2.22 11.22 14.83
C ASP A 84 1.01 10.61 15.58
N ALA A 85 1.24 9.52 16.30
CA ALA A 85 0.16 8.81 16.98
C ALA A 85 -0.49 9.63 18.09
N THR A 86 0.16 10.69 18.57
CA THR A 86 -0.41 11.56 19.59
C THR A 86 -1.09 12.77 19.02
N GLY A 87 -1.10 12.92 17.68
CA GLY A 87 -1.79 14.01 17.01
C GLY A 87 -0.93 15.23 16.75
N ASN A 88 0.36 15.17 17.03
CA ASN A 88 1.28 16.28 16.78
C ASN A 88 1.89 16.17 15.40
N HIS A 89 2.04 17.29 14.71
CA HIS A 89 2.71 17.31 13.42
C HIS A 89 4.19 17.00 13.59
N VAL A 90 4.71 16.21 12.66
CA VAL A 90 6.14 15.86 12.68
C VAL A 90 6.94 16.85 11.82
N PRO A 91 8.25 16.98 12.06
CA PRO A 91 9.09 17.92 11.31
C PRO A 91 9.36 17.45 9.89
N SER A 92 9.83 18.39 9.07
CA SER A 92 10.32 18.06 7.73
C SER A 92 11.42 17.01 7.82
N GLY A 93 11.45 16.13 6.85
CA GLY A 93 12.47 15.10 6.82
C GLY A 93 12.05 13.91 5.97
N ILE A 94 12.87 12.87 6.03
CA ILE A 94 12.62 11.62 5.32
C ILE A 94 11.95 10.67 6.27
N TYR A 95 10.89 10.02 5.79
CA TYR A 95 10.13 9.03 6.55
C TYR A 95 10.04 7.74 5.76
N TYR A 96 9.93 6.63 6.48
CA TYR A 96 9.65 5.34 5.88
C TYR A 96 8.20 5.00 6.09
N TYR A 97 7.58 4.36 5.12
CA TYR A 97 6.31 3.70 5.34
C TYR A 97 6.46 2.24 4.98
N VAL A 98 5.90 1.39 5.83
CA VAL A 98 6.01 -0.05 5.72
C VAL A 98 4.61 -0.61 5.55
N VAL A 99 4.39 -1.32 4.45
CA VAL A 99 3.12 -1.96 4.16
C VAL A 99 3.31 -3.46 4.31
N SER A 100 2.46 -4.10 5.09
CA SER A 100 2.48 -5.56 5.21
C SER A 100 1.10 -6.13 4.99
N ASN A 101 1.06 -7.29 4.33
CA ASN A 101 -0.17 -8.00 4.02
C ASN A 101 0.18 -9.48 3.97
N GLY A 102 -0.08 -10.20 5.07
CA GLY A 102 0.31 -11.58 5.18
C GLY A 102 1.82 -11.74 5.06
N LYS A 103 2.25 -12.47 4.05
CA LYS A 103 3.68 -12.71 3.83
C LYS A 103 4.34 -11.59 3.03
N TYR A 104 3.56 -10.67 2.49
CA TYR A 104 4.12 -9.55 1.72
C TYR A 104 4.47 -8.42 2.66
N LYS A 105 5.64 -7.82 2.43
CA LYS A 105 6.07 -6.68 3.24
C LYS A 105 7.00 -5.84 2.38
N GLU A 106 6.73 -4.55 2.31
CA GLU A 106 7.55 -3.65 1.52
C GLU A 106 7.66 -2.32 2.24
N ALA A 107 8.84 -1.72 2.17
CA ALA A 107 9.11 -0.42 2.76
C ALA A 107 9.60 0.53 1.69
N ARG A 108 9.19 1.80 1.79
CA ARG A 108 9.66 2.86 0.91
C ARG A 108 9.87 4.13 1.71
N THR A 109 10.60 5.05 1.11
CA THR A 109 10.84 6.34 1.72
C THR A 109 9.99 7.41 1.06
N MET A 110 9.74 8.48 1.80
CA MET A 110 9.05 9.67 1.32
C MET A 110 9.65 10.89 2.00
N THR A 111 9.49 12.05 1.38
CA THR A 111 10.10 13.29 1.87
C THR A 111 9.04 14.32 2.20
N LEU A 112 9.04 14.79 3.43
CA LEU A 112 8.16 15.85 3.89
C LEU A 112 8.93 17.16 3.92
N LEU A 113 8.43 18.14 3.18
CA LEU A 113 9.02 19.48 3.10
C LEU A 113 7.96 20.49 3.57
N LYS A 114 8.17 21.09 4.71
CA LYS A 114 7.26 22.12 5.23
C LYS A 114 7.71 23.50 4.90
#